data_f9043e5a8ee355980d10df8f9b074a0f
#
_entry.id   f9043e5a8ee355980d10df8f9b074a0f
#
_cell.length_a   1.000
_cell.length_b   1.000
_cell.length_c   1.000
_cell.angle_alpha   90.00
_cell.angle_beta   90.00
_cell.angle_gamma   90.00
#
_symmetry.space_group_name_H-M   'P 1'
#
loop_
_entity.id
_entity.type
_entity.pdbx_description
1 polymer ?
#
loop_
_entity_poly.entity_id
_entity_poly.type
_entity_poly.pdbx_seq_one_letter_code
_entity_poly.pdbx_strand_id
1 'polypeptide(L)'
;MFXXXXEYYRKKTFEIHSFPGYYSISSRREFLLLVDLLSINYAVDFIDISWDSFFIRNKLWAKGVFITKVQNGLLLTLPAPAAVSKVRDYIFSPKKWKNFFFTAYKALFPRSFFSSDSILIGGLAGKNLNNARYSKELILAHSFDYDIYLKLKDETPVSTKPFAVFIDQYMVNHPNYVWLCIKPYVTEEAYYPSLEAFFADFESKTGMEIVVAAHPRARYDLYPDIFGGRKLYHGNTAELIRDSSIVLQHVSTAVSFAVLWNKPIMFLSTNEMINSSMVNSLN
;
A
#
# COMPACT_ATOMS: atom_id res chain seq x y z
N MET A 1 15.73 7.42 -0.12
CA MET A 1 14.49 6.73 0.22
C MET A 1 13.38 6.87 -0.83
N PHE A 2 13.39 7.93 -1.62
CA PHE A 2 12.47 8.11 -2.77
C PHE A 2 12.82 7.32 -4.05
N UNK A 3 13.85 6.87 -4.08
CA UNK A 3 14.35 6.23 -5.24
C UNK A 3 13.76 4.89 -5.56
N UNK A 4 13.46 4.27 -4.66
CA UNK A 4 12.90 3.02 -4.88
C UNK A 4 11.47 3.04 -5.38
N UNK A 5 11.00 3.84 -5.06
CA UNK A 5 9.72 4.06 -5.53
C UNK A 5 9.71 4.55 -6.89
N UNK A 6 10.48 5.24 -6.93
CA UNK A 6 10.77 5.77 -8.18
C UNK A 6 11.26 4.77 -9.21
N GLU A 7 11.93 3.86 -8.78
CA GLU A 7 12.36 2.82 -9.72
C GLU A 7 11.19 1.95 -10.17
N TYR A 8 10.25 1.72 -9.30
CA TYR A 8 9.05 0.95 -9.64
C TYR A 8 8.19 1.67 -10.67
N TYR A 9 7.98 2.97 -10.49
CA TYR A 9 7.22 3.77 -11.46
C TYR A 9 8.02 4.08 -12.73
N ARG A 10 9.36 4.12 -12.66
CA ARG A 10 10.25 4.28 -13.82
C ARG A 10 10.08 3.19 -14.90
N LYS A 11 9.75 1.98 -14.46
CA LYS A 11 9.69 0.86 -15.44
C LYS A 11 8.40 0.84 -16.26
N LYS A 12 7.38 1.59 -15.84
CA LYS A 12 6.10 1.36 -16.51
C LYS A 12 5.71 2.36 -17.59
N THR A 13 6.05 3.64 -17.54
CA THR A 13 5.58 4.51 -18.63
C THR A 13 6.16 5.92 -18.70
N PHE A 14 6.81 6.42 -17.66
CA PHE A 14 7.21 7.83 -17.68
C PHE A 14 8.57 8.00 -17.00
N GLU A 15 9.51 8.60 -17.71
CA GLU A 15 10.65 9.20 -17.05
C GLU A 15 10.12 10.41 -16.28
N ILE A 16 9.96 10.26 -14.97
CA ILE A 16 9.43 11.32 -14.09
C ILE A 16 10.20 12.62 -14.30
N HIS A 17 11.50 12.52 -14.55
CA HIS A 17 12.37 13.69 -14.78
C HIS A 17 12.05 14.46 -16.08
N SER A 18 11.32 13.84 -17.00
CA SER A 18 10.93 14.53 -18.25
C SER A 18 9.63 15.35 -18.12
N PHE A 19 8.92 15.24 -17.00
CA PHE A 19 7.70 16.02 -16.80
C PHE A 19 8.03 17.48 -16.55
N PRO A 20 7.40 18.41 -17.27
CA PRO A 20 7.55 19.84 -16.96
C PRO A 20 7.13 20.12 -15.52
N GLY A 21 7.94 20.83 -14.78
CA GLY A 21 7.65 21.17 -13.39
C GLY A 21 7.98 20.11 -12.36
N TYR A 22 8.64 18.99 -12.75
CA TYR A 22 9.14 18.03 -11.78
C TYR A 22 10.42 18.56 -11.13
N TYR A 23 10.45 18.55 -9.80
CA TYR A 23 11.60 18.99 -9.02
C TYR A 23 11.97 17.90 -8.02
N SER A 24 13.19 17.38 -8.10
CA SER A 24 13.73 16.45 -7.13
C SER A 24 14.34 17.27 -5.97
N ILE A 25 13.84 17.04 -4.76
CA ILE A 25 14.26 17.80 -3.58
C ILE A 25 15.01 16.87 -2.63
N SER A 26 16.26 17.22 -2.33
CA SER A 26 17.15 16.42 -1.49
C SER A 26 17.30 16.98 -0.07
N SER A 27 16.90 18.21 0.17
CA SER A 27 17.07 18.87 1.48
C SER A 27 15.94 19.84 1.80
N ARG A 28 15.77 20.13 3.10
CA ARG A 28 14.79 21.14 3.57
C ARG A 28 15.11 22.53 3.03
N ARG A 29 16.41 22.86 2.89
CA ARG A 29 16.83 24.15 2.32
C ARG A 29 16.39 24.29 0.88
N GLU A 30 16.60 23.25 0.09
CA GLU A 30 16.19 23.20 -1.31
C GLU A 30 14.67 23.32 -1.46
N PHE A 31 13.91 22.65 -0.59
CA PHE A 31 12.46 22.78 -0.56
C PHE A 31 12.03 24.22 -0.31
N LEU A 32 12.63 24.90 0.66
CA LEU A 32 12.28 26.30 0.98
C LEU A 32 12.56 27.24 -0.20
N LEU A 33 13.71 27.08 -0.85
CA LEU A 33 14.05 27.88 -2.03
C LEU A 33 13.04 27.67 -3.17
N LEU A 34 12.63 26.43 -3.38
CA LEU A 34 11.66 26.08 -4.41
C LEU A 34 10.28 26.69 -4.11
N VAL A 35 9.83 26.59 -2.87
CA VAL A 35 8.53 27.13 -2.43
C VAL A 35 8.53 28.65 -2.56
N ASP A 36 9.65 29.33 -2.29
CA ASP A 36 9.79 30.77 -2.47
C ASP A 36 9.74 31.14 -3.95
N LEU A 37 10.40 30.36 -4.79
CA LEU A 37 10.50 30.61 -6.24
C LEU A 37 9.14 30.39 -6.95
N LEU A 38 8.38 29.38 -6.57
CA LEU A 38 7.19 28.97 -7.34
C LEU A 38 5.91 29.73 -6.99
N SER A 39 5.88 30.51 -5.91
CA SER A 39 4.67 31.27 -5.49
C SER A 39 3.41 30.39 -5.46
N ILE A 40 3.49 29.22 -4.82
CA ILE A 40 2.41 28.23 -4.80
C ILE A 40 1.25 28.71 -3.92
N ASN A 41 0.03 28.61 -4.42
CA ASN A 41 -1.20 28.92 -3.68
C ASN A 41 -1.97 27.66 -3.26
N TYR A 42 -1.67 26.50 -3.88
CA TYR A 42 -2.39 25.25 -3.65
C TYR A 42 -1.44 24.06 -3.74
N ALA A 43 -1.62 23.11 -2.86
CA ALA A 43 -0.81 21.89 -2.83
C ALA A 43 -1.68 20.66 -2.60
N VAL A 44 -1.41 19.58 -3.34
CA VAL A 44 -2.02 18.28 -3.11
C VAL A 44 -1.00 17.40 -2.39
N ASP A 45 -1.39 16.90 -1.22
CA ASP A 45 -0.49 16.20 -0.30
C ASP A 45 -0.73 14.70 -0.34
N PHE A 46 0.24 13.97 -0.90
CA PHE A 46 0.30 12.51 -0.93
C PHE A 46 1.36 11.95 0.01
N ILE A 47 1.97 12.80 0.84
CA ILE A 47 3.13 12.42 1.65
C ILE A 47 2.68 11.69 2.92
N ASP A 48 3.33 10.57 3.21
CA ASP A 48 3.12 9.83 4.45
C ASP A 48 3.46 10.67 5.68
N ILE A 49 2.84 10.36 6.80
CA ILE A 49 3.03 11.11 8.05
C ILE A 49 4.44 10.85 8.60
N SER A 50 5.23 11.91 8.63
CA SER A 50 6.63 11.91 9.08
C SER A 50 7.01 13.28 9.63
N TRP A 51 8.20 13.42 10.22
CA TRP A 51 8.73 14.72 10.60
C TRP A 51 8.93 15.64 9.40
N ASP A 52 9.29 15.08 8.24
CA ASP A 52 9.50 15.88 7.03
C ASP A 52 8.17 16.35 6.45
N SER A 53 7.15 15.50 6.42
CA SER A 53 5.82 15.94 5.97
C SER A 53 5.23 17.00 6.92
N PHE A 54 5.45 16.86 8.23
CA PHE A 54 5.08 17.88 9.22
C PHE A 54 5.77 19.23 8.91
N PHE A 55 7.09 19.19 8.69
CA PHE A 55 7.87 20.39 8.33
C PHE A 55 7.33 21.03 7.04
N ILE A 56 7.15 20.24 5.99
CA ILE A 56 6.67 20.67 4.68
C ILE A 56 5.30 21.38 4.81
N ARG A 57 4.34 20.72 5.45
CA ARG A 57 2.98 21.27 5.62
C ARG A 57 2.98 22.58 6.39
N ASN A 58 3.72 22.63 7.50
CA ASN A 58 3.78 23.86 8.30
C ASN A 58 4.40 25.03 7.52
N LYS A 59 5.41 24.76 6.70
CA LYS A 59 6.02 25.82 5.87
C LYS A 59 5.08 26.29 4.77
N LEU A 60 4.34 25.38 4.14
CA LEU A 60 3.33 25.74 3.15
C LEU A 60 2.21 26.57 3.77
N TRP A 61 1.69 26.15 4.94
CA TRP A 61 0.66 26.91 5.65
C TRP A 61 1.15 28.32 6.08
N ALA A 62 2.38 28.43 6.54
CA ALA A 62 2.96 29.71 6.92
C ALA A 62 3.02 30.69 5.74
N LYS A 63 2.97 30.17 4.52
CA LYS A 63 2.93 30.96 3.27
C LYS A 63 1.50 31.11 2.71
N GLY A 64 0.50 30.65 3.44
CA GLY A 64 -0.90 30.75 3.00
C GLY A 64 -1.32 29.73 1.94
N VAL A 65 -0.53 28.68 1.73
CA VAL A 65 -0.84 27.66 0.73
C VAL A 65 -2.00 26.79 1.23
N PHE A 66 -3.03 26.63 0.41
CA PHE A 66 -4.16 25.73 0.68
C PHE A 66 -3.72 24.31 0.42
N ILE A 67 -3.92 23.41 1.41
CA ILE A 67 -3.45 22.01 1.32
C ILE A 67 -4.63 21.06 1.28
N THR A 68 -4.72 20.27 0.21
CA THR A 68 -5.66 19.14 0.09
C THR A 68 -4.92 17.83 0.28
N LYS A 69 -5.34 17.02 1.23
CA LYS A 69 -4.86 15.63 1.38
C LYS A 69 -5.69 14.70 0.50
N VAL A 70 -5.05 13.63 0.04
CA VAL A 70 -5.75 12.55 -0.66
C VAL A 70 -5.60 11.27 0.16
N GLN A 71 -6.72 10.72 0.60
CA GLN A 71 -6.77 9.45 1.33
C GLN A 71 -7.22 8.36 0.35
N ASN A 72 -6.24 7.67 -0.22
CA ASN A 72 -6.50 6.57 -1.14
C ASN A 72 -6.95 5.33 -0.38
N GLY A 73 -8.20 4.96 -0.57
CA GLY A 73 -8.74 3.69 -0.09
C GLY A 73 -8.66 3.49 1.41
N LEU A 74 -9.45 2.57 1.88
CA LEU A 74 -9.27 2.00 3.20
C LEU A 74 -8.26 0.87 3.08
N LEU A 75 -7.06 1.14 3.52
CA LEU A 75 -6.23 0.04 3.99
C LEU A 75 -7.05 -0.65 5.08
N LEU A 76 -7.24 -1.96 4.96
CA LEU A 76 -7.63 -2.77 6.09
C LEU A 76 -6.54 -2.50 7.15
N THR A 77 -6.77 -1.49 7.96
CA THR A 77 -5.86 -1.20 9.06
C THR A 77 -6.07 -2.27 10.10
N LEU A 78 -5.17 -3.22 10.12
CA LEU A 78 -5.06 -4.12 11.25
C LEU A 78 -4.86 -3.25 12.50
N PRO A 79 -5.62 -3.48 13.57
CA PRO A 79 -5.40 -2.72 14.79
C PRO A 79 -3.94 -2.87 15.23
N ALA A 80 -3.31 -1.76 15.54
CA ALA A 80 -1.92 -1.77 15.99
C ALA A 80 -1.83 -2.64 17.26
N PRO A 81 -0.86 -3.55 17.35
CA PRO A 81 -0.69 -4.35 18.57
C PRO A 81 -0.56 -3.42 19.78
N ALA A 82 -1.21 -3.78 20.87
CA ALA A 82 -1.16 -3.01 22.11
C ALA A 82 0.31 -2.74 22.50
N ALA A 83 0.60 -1.48 22.76
CA ALA A 83 1.96 -0.98 22.90
C ALA A 83 2.73 -1.51 24.13
N VAL A 84 2.14 -2.42 24.90
CA VAL A 84 2.58 -2.75 26.25
C VAL A 84 3.79 -3.72 26.33
N SER A 85 4.08 -4.47 25.27
CA SER A 85 5.08 -5.55 25.38
C SER A 85 6.52 -5.19 24.99
N LYS A 86 6.81 -3.95 24.61
CA LYS A 86 8.09 -3.62 23.96
C LYS A 86 8.94 -2.51 24.60
N VAL A 87 8.64 -2.11 25.83
CA VAL A 87 9.42 -1.06 26.51
C VAL A 87 10.90 -1.44 26.61
N ARG A 88 11.19 -2.71 26.90
CA ARG A 88 12.55 -3.22 27.04
C ARG A 88 13.37 -3.11 25.75
N ASP A 89 12.74 -3.29 24.58
CA ASP A 89 13.44 -3.24 23.29
C ASP A 89 13.76 -1.80 22.83
N TYR A 90 13.11 -0.81 23.42
CA TYR A 90 13.32 0.59 23.08
C TYR A 90 14.55 1.20 23.77
N ILE A 91 14.97 0.66 24.93
CA ILE A 91 15.99 1.28 25.79
C ILE A 91 17.36 1.38 25.09
N PHE A 92 17.69 0.49 24.16
CA PHE A 92 19.03 0.37 23.57
C PHE A 92 19.14 0.73 22.08
N SER A 93 18.15 1.42 21.48
CA SER A 93 18.22 1.78 20.07
C SER A 93 17.86 3.25 19.81
N PRO A 94 18.84 4.10 19.40
CA PRO A 94 18.56 5.51 19.09
C PRO A 94 17.48 5.71 18.00
N LYS A 95 17.40 4.83 17.02
CA LYS A 95 16.34 4.88 15.98
C LYS A 95 14.95 4.67 16.58
N LYS A 96 14.83 3.77 17.57
CA LYS A 96 13.55 3.50 18.24
C LYS A 96 13.13 4.69 19.13
N TRP A 97 14.08 5.39 19.74
CA TRP A 97 13.80 6.61 20.50
C TRP A 97 13.18 7.70 19.60
N LYS A 98 13.76 7.93 18.43
CA LYS A 98 13.21 8.89 17.45
C LYS A 98 11.76 8.54 17.09
N ASN A 99 11.48 7.26 16.87
CA ASN A 99 10.13 6.77 16.54
C ASN A 99 9.18 6.90 17.75
N PHE A 100 9.66 6.63 18.95
CA PHE A 100 8.88 6.80 20.18
C PHE A 100 8.47 8.27 20.37
N PHE A 101 9.44 9.20 20.28
CA PHE A 101 9.16 10.63 20.40
C PHE A 101 8.19 11.10 19.30
N PHE A 102 8.35 10.61 18.09
CA PHE A 102 7.45 10.92 16.98
C PHE A 102 6.03 10.44 17.29
N THR A 103 5.89 9.21 17.77
CA THR A 103 4.58 8.62 18.11
C THR A 103 3.93 9.37 19.29
N ALA A 104 4.71 9.66 20.33
CA ALA A 104 4.22 10.41 21.48
C ALA A 104 3.79 11.83 21.09
N TYR A 105 4.62 12.54 20.33
CA TYR A 105 4.30 13.89 19.87
C TYR A 105 3.06 13.90 18.95
N LYS A 106 2.95 12.94 18.05
CA LYS A 106 1.78 12.77 17.17
C LYS A 106 0.49 12.50 17.98
N ALA A 107 0.60 11.72 19.07
CA ALA A 107 -0.54 11.45 19.95
C ALA A 107 -0.97 12.67 20.76
N LEU A 108 -0.01 13.46 21.23
CA LEU A 108 -0.26 14.67 22.02
C LEU A 108 -0.77 15.83 21.16
N PHE A 109 -0.29 15.92 19.91
CA PHE A 109 -0.60 17.03 19.01
C PHE A 109 -1.13 16.50 17.66
N PRO A 110 -2.25 15.75 17.67
CA PRO A 110 -2.73 15.12 16.42
C PRO A 110 -3.09 16.14 15.33
N ARG A 111 -3.63 17.30 15.71
CA ARG A 111 -3.96 18.36 14.75
C ARG A 111 -2.75 18.77 13.92
N SER A 112 -1.58 18.89 14.54
CA SER A 112 -0.36 19.31 13.85
C SER A 112 0.06 18.37 12.73
N PHE A 113 -0.28 17.07 12.83
CA PHE A 113 0.10 16.05 11.85
C PHE A 113 -1.02 15.72 10.86
N PHE A 114 -2.26 15.74 11.34
CA PHE A 114 -3.38 15.22 10.56
C PHE A 114 -4.20 16.31 9.85
N SER A 115 -4.06 17.59 10.26
CA SER A 115 -4.85 18.68 9.66
C SER A 115 -4.51 18.90 8.19
N SER A 116 -5.51 19.39 7.46
CA SER A 116 -5.41 19.94 6.11
C SER A 116 -6.56 20.93 5.91
N ASP A 117 -6.50 21.72 4.87
CA ASP A 117 -7.63 22.62 4.55
C ASP A 117 -8.78 21.80 3.99
N SER A 118 -8.49 20.82 3.14
CA SER A 118 -9.47 19.84 2.70
C SER A 118 -8.87 18.45 2.64
N ILE A 119 -9.73 17.42 2.59
CA ILE A 119 -9.29 16.05 2.36
C ILE A 119 -10.28 15.35 1.41
N LEU A 120 -9.73 14.71 0.38
CA LEU A 120 -10.48 13.77 -0.46
C LEU A 120 -10.42 12.38 0.18
N ILE A 121 -11.58 11.76 0.42
CA ILE A 121 -11.64 10.40 0.95
C ILE A 121 -12.46 9.49 0.04
N GLY A 122 -11.95 8.28 -0.18
CA GLY A 122 -12.65 7.25 -0.93
C GLY A 122 -13.56 6.43 -0.02
N GLY A 123 -14.84 6.77 -0.03
CA GLY A 123 -15.87 6.03 0.70
C GLY A 123 -16.15 6.56 2.11
N LEU A 124 -17.32 6.22 2.61
CA LEU A 124 -17.85 6.75 3.88
C LEU A 124 -17.05 6.32 5.12
N ALA A 125 -16.47 5.12 5.09
CA ALA A 125 -15.69 4.63 6.22
C ALA A 125 -14.44 5.47 6.48
N GLY A 126 -13.93 6.17 5.45
CA GLY A 126 -12.79 7.09 5.58
C GLY A 126 -13.06 8.27 6.51
N LYS A 127 -14.33 8.61 6.78
CA LYS A 127 -14.68 9.72 7.69
C LYS A 127 -14.14 9.55 9.10
N ASN A 128 -13.94 8.31 9.53
CA ASN A 128 -13.49 8.01 10.90
C ASN A 128 -11.96 8.08 11.06
N LEU A 129 -11.24 8.25 9.96
CA LEU A 129 -9.78 8.35 10.01
C LEU A 129 -9.34 9.70 10.60
N ASN A 130 -8.20 9.70 11.28
CA ASN A 130 -7.67 10.91 11.90
C ASN A 130 -7.47 12.05 10.89
N ASN A 131 -7.03 11.74 9.67
CA ASN A 131 -6.86 12.77 8.64
C ASN A 131 -8.19 13.49 8.34
N ALA A 132 -9.29 12.73 8.20
CA ALA A 132 -10.62 13.31 7.94
C ALA A 132 -11.11 14.12 9.15
N ARG A 133 -10.92 13.58 10.36
CA ARG A 133 -11.38 14.22 11.61
C ARG A 133 -10.74 15.59 11.85
N TYR A 134 -9.48 15.76 11.43
CA TYR A 134 -8.74 17.01 11.68
C TYR A 134 -8.65 17.92 10.46
N SER A 135 -9.29 17.59 9.35
CA SER A 135 -9.36 18.47 8.18
C SER A 135 -10.53 19.43 8.29
N LYS A 136 -10.38 20.62 7.71
CA LYS A 136 -11.44 21.65 7.77
C LYS A 136 -12.61 21.29 6.86
N GLU A 137 -12.33 20.72 5.68
CA GLU A 137 -13.34 20.34 4.70
C GLU A 137 -13.17 18.89 4.29
N LEU A 138 -14.28 18.15 4.20
CA LEU A 138 -14.31 16.75 3.79
C LEU A 138 -14.96 16.64 2.42
N ILE A 139 -14.22 16.15 1.44
CA ILE A 139 -14.70 15.92 0.08
C ILE A 139 -14.81 14.41 -0.15
N LEU A 140 -16.05 13.94 -0.36
CA LEU A 140 -16.28 12.54 -0.66
C LEU A 140 -15.97 12.27 -2.13
N ALA A 141 -15.17 11.26 -2.37
CA ALA A 141 -14.77 10.82 -3.71
C ALA A 141 -14.77 9.30 -3.75
N HIS A 142 -14.50 8.72 -4.88
CA HIS A 142 -14.26 7.29 -4.99
C HIS A 142 -12.75 7.02 -5.02
N SER A 143 -12.38 5.75 -4.83
CA SER A 143 -10.97 5.34 -4.88
C SER A 143 -10.44 5.34 -6.31
N PHE A 144 -9.12 5.37 -6.46
CA PHE A 144 -8.46 5.22 -7.77
C PHE A 144 -8.79 3.87 -8.42
N ASP A 145 -9.01 2.84 -7.61
CA ASP A 145 -9.39 1.53 -8.11
C ASP A 145 -10.74 1.59 -8.85
N TYR A 146 -11.65 2.47 -8.40
CA TYR A 146 -12.93 2.66 -9.08
C TYR A 146 -12.74 3.30 -10.47
N ASP A 147 -11.78 4.22 -10.61
CA ASP A 147 -11.46 4.79 -11.93
C ASP A 147 -10.93 3.71 -12.89
N ILE A 148 -10.09 2.79 -12.37
CA ILE A 148 -9.58 1.66 -13.16
C ILE A 148 -10.74 0.74 -13.54
N TYR A 149 -11.61 0.41 -12.57
CA TYR A 149 -12.81 -0.40 -12.80
C TYR A 149 -13.68 0.21 -13.91
N LEU A 150 -13.95 1.53 -13.85
CA LEU A 150 -14.78 2.20 -14.88
C LEU A 150 -14.17 2.11 -16.29
N LYS A 151 -12.86 2.10 -16.41
CA LYS A 151 -12.17 1.96 -17.69
C LYS A 151 -12.29 0.54 -18.24
N LEU A 152 -12.21 -0.45 -17.33
CA LEU A 152 -12.11 -1.86 -17.71
C LEU A 152 -13.46 -2.61 -17.73
N LYS A 153 -14.49 -2.06 -17.09
CA LYS A 153 -15.75 -2.79 -16.84
C LYS A 153 -16.49 -3.27 -18.10
N ASP A 154 -16.33 -2.53 -19.18
CA ASP A 154 -17.02 -2.84 -20.44
C ASP A 154 -16.12 -3.60 -21.44
N GLU A 155 -14.88 -3.91 -21.05
CA GLU A 155 -13.96 -4.68 -21.88
C GLU A 155 -14.30 -6.17 -21.80
N THR A 156 -14.19 -6.87 -22.92
CA THR A 156 -14.41 -8.32 -22.98
C THR A 156 -13.28 -9.06 -22.27
N PRO A 157 -13.63 -10.08 -21.44
CA PRO A 157 -12.61 -10.93 -20.83
C PRO A 157 -11.71 -11.59 -21.88
N VAL A 158 -10.43 -11.67 -21.58
CA VAL A 158 -9.44 -12.28 -22.49
C VAL A 158 -9.53 -13.81 -22.44
N SER A 159 -9.89 -14.39 -21.29
CA SER A 159 -9.96 -15.85 -21.11
C SER A 159 -11.40 -16.33 -21.15
N THR A 160 -11.63 -17.40 -21.89
CA THR A 160 -12.92 -18.11 -21.93
C THR A 160 -12.95 -19.29 -20.96
N LYS A 161 -11.79 -19.74 -20.48
CA LYS A 161 -11.69 -20.82 -19.50
C LYS A 161 -11.68 -20.27 -18.07
N PRO A 162 -12.44 -20.88 -17.15
CA PRO A 162 -12.42 -20.44 -15.77
C PRO A 162 -11.03 -20.65 -15.14
N PHE A 163 -10.56 -19.65 -14.39
CA PHE A 163 -9.29 -19.73 -13.66
C PHE A 163 -9.39 -18.99 -12.33
N ALA A 164 -8.51 -19.30 -11.40
CA ALA A 164 -8.36 -18.58 -10.14
C ALA A 164 -7.16 -17.64 -10.23
N VAL A 165 -7.29 -16.43 -9.68
CA VAL A 165 -6.15 -15.51 -9.60
C VAL A 165 -5.66 -15.44 -8.14
N PHE A 166 -4.39 -15.71 -7.92
CA PHE A 166 -3.74 -15.45 -6.63
C PHE A 166 -3.07 -14.08 -6.67
N ILE A 167 -3.49 -13.20 -5.75
CA ILE A 167 -2.89 -11.87 -5.62
C ILE A 167 -1.69 -11.98 -4.69
N ASP A 168 -0.51 -11.95 -5.27
CA ASP A 168 0.73 -12.03 -4.50
C ASP A 168 1.00 -10.74 -3.73
N GLN A 169 1.51 -10.87 -2.52
CA GLN A 169 1.88 -9.75 -1.65
C GLN A 169 3.38 -9.70 -1.34
N TYR A 170 4.18 -10.55 -2.01
CA TYR A 170 5.63 -10.62 -1.83
C TYR A 170 6.00 -10.80 -0.34
N MET A 171 5.27 -11.71 0.31
CA MET A 171 5.27 -11.87 1.78
C MET A 171 6.63 -12.21 2.37
N VAL A 172 7.52 -12.85 1.60
CA VAL A 172 8.85 -13.23 2.09
C VAL A 172 9.82 -12.04 2.09
N ASN A 173 9.84 -11.27 0.99
CA ASN A 173 10.88 -10.29 0.72
C ASN A 173 10.35 -8.86 0.54
N HIS A 174 9.19 -8.54 1.14
CA HIS A 174 8.60 -7.21 0.96
C HIS A 174 9.50 -6.11 1.53
N PRO A 175 9.84 -5.06 0.74
CA PRO A 175 10.76 -4.01 1.19
C PRO A 175 10.35 -3.30 2.48
N ASN A 176 9.06 -3.30 2.82
CA ASN A 176 8.57 -2.68 4.06
C ASN A 176 9.19 -3.32 5.31
N TYR A 177 9.62 -4.58 5.27
CA TYR A 177 10.27 -5.21 6.43
C TYR A 177 11.56 -4.46 6.80
N VAL A 178 12.32 -4.05 5.79
CA VAL A 178 13.55 -3.27 5.99
C VAL A 178 13.22 -1.86 6.50
N TRP A 179 12.23 -1.21 5.86
CA TRP A 179 11.85 0.17 6.21
C TRP A 179 11.26 0.28 7.61
N LEU A 180 10.44 -0.69 8.00
CA LEU A 180 9.78 -0.71 9.32
C LEU A 180 10.64 -1.36 10.40
N CYS A 181 11.79 -1.95 10.04
CA CYS A 181 12.68 -2.69 10.95
C CYS A 181 11.94 -3.82 11.66
N ILE A 182 11.12 -4.58 10.91
CA ILE A 182 10.40 -5.76 11.43
C ILE A 182 10.87 -7.01 10.68
N LYS A 183 10.67 -8.15 11.32
CA LYS A 183 10.96 -9.45 10.69
C LYS A 183 9.85 -9.81 9.69
N PRO A 184 10.17 -10.52 8.60
CA PRO A 184 9.12 -11.09 7.75
C PRO A 184 8.14 -11.95 8.55
N TYR A 185 6.90 -11.96 8.11
CA TYR A 185 5.85 -12.75 8.77
C TYR A 185 5.94 -14.23 8.43
N VAL A 186 6.68 -14.56 7.38
CA VAL A 186 6.84 -15.93 6.86
C VAL A 186 8.30 -16.12 6.42
N THR A 187 8.73 -17.38 6.39
CA THR A 187 10.02 -17.79 5.82
C THR A 187 9.83 -18.35 4.43
N GLU A 188 10.85 -18.23 3.60
CA GLU A 188 10.82 -18.74 2.22
C GLU A 188 10.59 -20.25 2.20
N GLU A 189 11.28 -20.96 3.11
CA GLU A 189 11.27 -22.42 3.21
C GLU A 189 9.89 -23.01 3.59
N ALA A 190 9.06 -22.23 4.28
CA ALA A 190 7.72 -22.69 4.68
C ALA A 190 6.63 -22.13 3.75
N TYR A 191 6.79 -20.90 3.32
CA TYR A 191 5.74 -20.15 2.59
C TYR A 191 5.46 -20.74 1.20
N TYR A 192 6.49 -20.81 0.34
CA TYR A 192 6.28 -21.25 -1.04
C TYR A 192 5.86 -22.71 -1.14
N PRO A 193 6.48 -23.66 -0.38
CA PRO A 193 5.97 -25.02 -0.42
C PRO A 193 4.53 -25.18 0.07
N SER A 194 4.13 -24.40 1.09
CA SER A 194 2.74 -24.46 1.57
C SER A 194 1.75 -23.89 0.55
N LEU A 195 2.15 -22.84 -0.17
CA LEU A 195 1.33 -22.30 -1.27
C LEU A 195 1.24 -23.29 -2.42
N GLU A 196 2.35 -23.91 -2.82
CA GLU A 196 2.36 -24.91 -3.90
C GLU A 196 1.44 -26.09 -3.57
N ALA A 197 1.53 -26.59 -2.35
CA ALA A 197 0.67 -27.70 -1.90
C ALA A 197 -0.81 -27.31 -1.95
N PHE A 198 -1.15 -26.11 -1.46
CA PHE A 198 -2.51 -25.58 -1.53
C PHE A 198 -2.97 -25.41 -2.97
N PHE A 199 -2.12 -24.82 -3.83
CA PHE A 199 -2.47 -24.58 -5.23
C PHE A 199 -2.74 -25.90 -5.97
N ALA A 200 -1.88 -26.90 -5.78
CA ALA A 200 -2.06 -28.22 -6.39
C ALA A 200 -3.37 -28.89 -5.95
N ASP A 201 -3.67 -28.82 -4.65
CA ASP A 201 -4.92 -29.36 -4.09
C ASP A 201 -6.15 -28.62 -4.66
N PHE A 202 -6.09 -27.30 -4.72
CA PHE A 202 -7.15 -26.45 -5.26
C PHE A 202 -7.41 -26.78 -6.74
N GLU A 203 -6.36 -26.83 -7.55
CA GLU A 203 -6.44 -27.14 -8.98
C GLU A 203 -7.02 -28.53 -9.22
N SER A 204 -6.58 -29.50 -8.43
CA SER A 204 -7.06 -30.89 -8.49
C SER A 204 -8.56 -30.99 -8.17
N LYS A 205 -9.03 -30.24 -7.17
CA LYS A 205 -10.43 -30.28 -6.73
C LYS A 205 -11.39 -29.49 -7.58
N THR A 206 -10.91 -28.39 -8.17
CA THR A 206 -11.78 -27.46 -8.91
C THR A 206 -11.65 -27.57 -10.43
N GLY A 207 -10.56 -28.11 -10.92
CA GLY A 207 -10.23 -28.13 -12.34
C GLY A 207 -9.82 -26.75 -12.88
N MET A 208 -9.70 -25.74 -12.01
CA MET A 208 -9.32 -24.37 -12.41
C MET A 208 -7.80 -24.19 -12.27
N GLU A 209 -7.17 -23.69 -13.32
CA GLU A 209 -5.76 -23.26 -13.30
C GLU A 209 -5.62 -22.04 -12.36
N ILE A 210 -4.54 -21.99 -11.59
CA ILE A 210 -4.19 -20.79 -10.82
C ILE A 210 -3.16 -19.96 -11.60
N VAL A 211 -3.45 -18.67 -11.77
CA VAL A 211 -2.48 -17.69 -12.28
C VAL A 211 -2.10 -16.73 -11.16
N VAL A 212 -0.88 -16.21 -11.18
CA VAL A 212 -0.37 -15.34 -10.11
C VAL A 212 -0.27 -13.90 -10.62
N ALA A 213 -1.00 -13.00 -9.98
CA ALA A 213 -0.83 -11.55 -10.15
C ALA A 213 0.32 -11.13 -9.24
N ALA A 214 1.52 -11.06 -9.80
CA ALA A 214 2.74 -10.81 -9.06
C ALA A 214 2.74 -9.41 -8.43
N HIS A 215 3.25 -9.31 -7.21
CA HIS A 215 3.42 -8.02 -6.54
C HIS A 215 4.33 -7.11 -7.37
N PRO A 216 3.98 -5.84 -7.53
CA PRO A 216 4.75 -4.93 -8.39
C PRO A 216 6.24 -4.79 -8.06
N ARG A 217 6.63 -5.01 -6.81
CA ARG A 217 8.02 -4.90 -6.36
C ARG A 217 8.78 -6.23 -6.36
N ALA A 218 8.09 -7.33 -6.71
CA ALA A 218 8.72 -8.66 -6.71
C ALA A 218 9.62 -8.83 -7.93
N ARG A 219 10.76 -9.49 -7.72
CA ARG A 219 11.76 -9.77 -8.74
C ARG A 219 11.72 -11.26 -9.14
N TYR A 220 10.51 -11.71 -9.51
CA TYR A 220 10.31 -13.11 -9.92
C TYR A 220 10.92 -13.43 -11.30
N ASP A 221 11.37 -12.40 -12.01
CA ASP A 221 12.23 -12.57 -13.19
C ASP A 221 13.50 -13.40 -12.86
N LEU A 222 13.95 -13.35 -11.60
CA LEU A 222 15.11 -14.12 -11.11
C LEU A 222 14.73 -15.54 -10.63
N TYR A 223 13.45 -15.80 -10.37
CA TYR A 223 12.97 -17.06 -9.80
C TYR A 223 11.64 -17.46 -10.46
N PRO A 224 11.65 -17.80 -11.77
CA PRO A 224 10.40 -18.01 -12.52
C PRO A 224 9.54 -19.17 -12.00
N ASP A 225 10.14 -20.13 -11.36
CA ASP A 225 9.43 -21.33 -10.88
C ASP A 225 8.98 -21.25 -9.41
N ILE A 226 9.10 -20.09 -8.80
CA ILE A 226 8.83 -19.91 -7.35
C ILE A 226 7.39 -20.26 -6.93
N PHE A 227 6.46 -20.30 -7.88
CA PHE A 227 5.08 -20.74 -7.66
C PHE A 227 4.79 -22.03 -8.43
N GLY A 228 5.79 -22.93 -8.53
CA GLY A 228 5.62 -24.24 -9.16
C GLY A 228 5.30 -24.17 -10.65
N GLY A 229 5.96 -23.24 -11.38
CA GLY A 229 5.78 -23.10 -12.83
C GLY A 229 4.47 -22.42 -13.26
N ARG A 230 3.67 -21.90 -12.33
CA ARG A 230 2.42 -21.23 -12.67
C ARG A 230 2.66 -19.89 -13.34
N LYS A 231 1.73 -19.49 -14.20
CA LYS A 231 1.85 -18.26 -14.98
C LYS A 231 1.88 -17.03 -14.06
N LEU A 232 2.91 -16.22 -14.23
CA LEU A 232 3.12 -14.98 -13.47
C LEU A 232 2.82 -13.78 -14.38
N TYR A 233 1.99 -12.88 -13.90
CA TYR A 233 1.64 -11.65 -14.62
C TYR A 233 2.02 -10.44 -13.76
N HIS A 234 2.67 -9.45 -14.38
CA HIS A 234 3.05 -8.20 -13.73
C HIS A 234 2.21 -7.05 -14.27
N GLY A 235 1.58 -6.31 -13.37
CA GLY A 235 0.91 -5.07 -13.71
C GLY A 235 -0.51 -5.17 -14.26
N ASN A 236 -1.06 -6.37 -14.35
CA ASN A 236 -2.40 -6.62 -14.92
C ASN A 236 -3.35 -7.16 -13.84
N THR A 237 -3.16 -6.76 -12.59
CA THR A 237 -3.94 -7.30 -11.45
C THR A 237 -5.44 -7.06 -11.62
N ALA A 238 -5.82 -5.86 -12.06
CA ALA A 238 -7.24 -5.51 -12.23
C ALA A 238 -7.90 -6.37 -13.31
N GLU A 239 -7.25 -6.52 -14.46
CA GLU A 239 -7.74 -7.34 -15.58
C GLU A 239 -7.83 -8.82 -15.18
N LEU A 240 -6.81 -9.33 -14.49
CA LEU A 240 -6.82 -10.73 -14.03
C LEU A 240 -7.97 -10.97 -13.05
N ILE A 241 -8.23 -10.03 -12.14
CA ILE A 241 -9.37 -10.15 -11.21
C ILE A 241 -10.69 -10.10 -11.97
N ARG A 242 -10.83 -9.15 -12.92
CA ARG A 242 -12.03 -9.05 -13.77
C ARG A 242 -12.34 -10.37 -14.47
N ASP A 243 -11.31 -11.01 -15.03
CA ASP A 243 -11.46 -12.20 -15.87
C ASP A 243 -11.51 -13.50 -15.07
N SER A 244 -11.08 -13.48 -13.80
CA SER A 244 -11.02 -14.69 -12.95
C SER A 244 -12.41 -15.14 -12.48
N SER A 245 -12.51 -16.40 -12.10
CA SER A 245 -13.70 -16.99 -11.47
C SER A 245 -13.67 -16.81 -9.95
N ILE A 246 -12.49 -16.76 -9.35
CA ILE A 246 -12.30 -16.59 -7.91
C ILE A 246 -10.95 -15.92 -7.65
N VAL A 247 -10.90 -15.14 -6.59
CA VAL A 247 -9.70 -14.42 -6.15
C VAL A 247 -9.17 -15.06 -4.88
N LEU A 248 -7.90 -15.45 -4.91
CA LEU A 248 -7.16 -16.00 -3.77
C LEU A 248 -6.18 -14.93 -3.27
N GLN A 249 -6.14 -14.68 -1.97
CA GLN A 249 -5.23 -13.66 -1.43
C GLN A 249 -5.01 -13.83 0.08
N HIS A 250 -4.00 -13.14 0.60
CA HIS A 250 -3.83 -12.97 2.04
C HIS A 250 -4.55 -11.68 2.48
N VAL A 251 -3.85 -10.53 2.45
CA VAL A 251 -4.42 -9.21 2.80
C VAL A 251 -3.92 -8.18 1.78
N SER A 252 -4.60 -8.06 0.66
CA SER A 252 -4.21 -7.13 -0.40
C SER A 252 -5.23 -6.00 -0.56
N THR A 253 -4.75 -4.78 -0.83
CA THR A 253 -5.62 -3.65 -1.17
C THR A 253 -6.35 -3.90 -2.51
N ALA A 254 -5.81 -4.73 -3.39
CA ALA A 254 -6.45 -5.10 -4.66
C ALA A 254 -7.76 -5.90 -4.47
N VAL A 255 -8.10 -6.27 -3.22
CA VAL A 255 -9.41 -6.83 -2.88
C VAL A 255 -10.57 -5.93 -3.35
N SER A 256 -10.34 -4.63 -3.42
CA SER A 256 -11.32 -3.65 -3.95
C SER A 256 -11.82 -4.05 -5.35
N PHE A 257 -10.93 -4.52 -6.21
CA PHE A 257 -11.31 -4.97 -7.56
C PHE A 257 -12.22 -6.21 -7.50
N ALA A 258 -11.91 -7.16 -6.60
CA ALA A 258 -12.75 -8.35 -6.44
C ALA A 258 -14.17 -7.97 -6.01
N VAL A 259 -14.30 -6.99 -5.11
CA VAL A 259 -15.58 -6.47 -4.66
C VAL A 259 -16.31 -5.75 -5.82
N LEU A 260 -15.60 -4.90 -6.56
CA LEU A 260 -16.19 -4.14 -7.68
C LEU A 260 -16.72 -5.04 -8.79
N TRP A 261 -16.04 -6.15 -9.09
CA TRP A 261 -16.50 -7.13 -10.08
C TRP A 261 -17.31 -8.28 -9.48
N ASN A 262 -17.68 -8.18 -8.20
CA ASN A 262 -18.49 -9.18 -7.49
C ASN A 262 -17.90 -10.58 -7.58
N LYS A 263 -16.57 -10.70 -7.42
CA LYS A 263 -15.87 -11.99 -7.49
C LYS A 263 -15.86 -12.68 -6.12
N PRO A 264 -16.04 -14.00 -6.07
CA PRO A 264 -15.77 -14.76 -4.84
C PRO A 264 -14.33 -14.54 -4.39
N ILE A 265 -14.12 -14.43 -3.09
CA ILE A 265 -12.79 -14.20 -2.50
C ILE A 265 -12.52 -15.30 -1.48
N MET A 266 -11.35 -15.92 -1.58
CA MET A 266 -10.85 -16.84 -0.57
C MET A 266 -9.61 -16.24 0.09
N PHE A 267 -9.68 -16.03 1.40
CA PHE A 267 -8.54 -15.54 2.18
C PHE A 267 -7.68 -16.71 2.63
N LEU A 268 -6.41 -16.65 2.32
CA LEU A 268 -5.42 -17.69 2.64
C LEU A 268 -4.59 -17.25 3.84
N SER A 269 -4.18 -18.23 4.66
CA SER A 269 -3.24 -17.97 5.75
C SER A 269 -2.34 -19.19 5.94
N THR A 270 -1.10 -18.97 6.30
CA THR A 270 -0.17 -20.04 6.66
C THR A 270 -0.04 -20.13 8.19
N ASN A 271 0.47 -21.25 8.68
CA ASN A 271 0.72 -21.40 10.12
C ASN A 271 1.68 -20.33 10.65
N GLU A 272 2.68 -19.94 9.85
CA GLU A 272 3.60 -18.86 10.24
C GLU A 272 2.88 -17.51 10.34
N MET A 273 1.99 -17.21 9.38
CA MET A 273 1.21 -15.98 9.41
C MET A 273 0.31 -15.92 10.64
N ILE A 274 -0.38 -17.03 10.95
CA ILE A 274 -1.27 -17.13 12.12
C ILE A 274 -0.49 -16.89 13.42
N ASN A 275 0.73 -17.44 13.51
CA ASN A 275 1.56 -17.31 14.71
C ASN A 275 2.38 -16.02 14.74
N SER A 276 2.36 -15.23 13.68
CA SER A 276 3.12 -13.99 13.59
C SER A 276 2.40 -12.82 14.25
N SER A 277 3.12 -11.70 14.40
CA SER A 277 2.52 -10.45 14.87
C SER A 277 1.46 -9.89 13.91
N MET A 278 1.41 -10.38 12.69
CA MET A 278 0.40 -9.99 11.71
C MET A 278 -1.02 -10.36 12.18
N VAL A 279 -1.21 -11.58 12.67
CA VAL A 279 -2.53 -12.05 13.12
C VAL A 279 -2.83 -11.64 14.57
N ASN A 280 -1.80 -11.59 15.42
CA ASN A 280 -1.96 -11.09 16.77
C ASN A 280 -2.46 -9.63 16.82
N SER A 281 -2.39 -8.91 15.72
CA SER A 281 -2.96 -7.57 15.58
C SER A 281 -4.42 -7.59 15.09
N LEU A 282 -4.97 -8.75 14.75
CA LEU A 282 -6.37 -8.91 14.30
C LEU A 282 -7.33 -9.31 15.44
N ASN A 283 -6.80 -9.80 16.55
CA ASN A 283 -7.55 -10.19 17.74
C ASN A 283 -7.44 -9.12 18.83
#